data_94d2e3c532bee5d3bdfa621753631e38
#
_entry.id   94d2e3c532bee5d3bdfa621753631e38
#
_cell.length_a   1.000
_cell.length_b   1.000
_cell.length_c   1.000
_cell.angle_alpha   90.00
_cell.angle_beta   90.00
_cell.angle_gamma   90.00
#
_symmetry.space_group_name_H-M   'P 1'
#
loop_
_entity.id
_entity.type
_entity.pdbx_description
1 polymer ?
#
loop_
_entity_poly.entity_id
_entity_poly.type
_entity_poly.pdbx_seq_one_letter_code
_entity_poly.pdbx_strand_id
1 'polypeptide(L)'
;MDLPEELANRPPRSAGHEPTATLTLDAYLRLKVELEQMKTEGRTHISERIKAAREHGDIRENAEYDAAKNEPGLMESRIRNLERMLRDPDIVEAPPDSDVVVAGMLVTLRPLEDDEPEDETYLLAQSAEERAPGVRTITTTSPLGSAVLGARLDDEVAYEAPAGTFHYLVVGFEPRT
;
A
#
# COMPACT_ATOMS: atom_id res chain seq x y z
N MET A 1 19.94 4.89 6.46
CA MET A 1 18.51 5.28 6.48
C MET A 1 18.31 6.30 7.59
N ASP A 2 17.91 7.53 7.25
CA ASP A 2 17.60 8.57 8.23
C ASP A 2 16.15 8.41 8.70
N LEU A 3 15.97 7.72 9.82
CA LEU A 3 14.65 7.53 10.41
C LEU A 3 14.19 8.81 11.13
N PRO A 4 12.89 9.17 11.06
CA PRO A 4 12.31 10.20 11.91
C PRO A 4 12.62 9.95 13.40
N GLU A 5 12.79 11.03 14.17
CA GLU A 5 13.16 10.93 15.60
C GLU A 5 12.25 10.02 16.41
N GLU A 6 10.97 10.01 16.12
CA GLU A 6 9.97 9.17 16.77
C GLU A 6 10.16 7.66 16.51
N LEU A 7 10.74 7.29 15.38
CA LEU A 7 11.11 5.90 15.06
C LEU A 7 12.50 5.55 15.57
N ALA A 8 13.45 6.50 15.46
CA ALA A 8 14.84 6.30 15.90
C ALA A 8 14.97 6.15 17.43
N ASN A 9 14.16 6.89 18.20
CA ASN A 9 14.20 6.90 19.66
C ASN A 9 13.22 5.90 20.30
N ARG A 10 12.63 5.02 19.54
CA ARG A 10 11.69 4.01 20.02
C ARG A 10 12.39 2.97 20.91
N PRO A 11 11.80 2.60 22.05
CA PRO A 11 12.35 1.51 22.85
C PRO A 11 12.29 0.19 22.07
N PRO A 12 13.22 -0.75 22.30
CA PRO A 12 13.18 -2.06 21.66
C PRO A 12 11.87 -2.78 22.00
N ARG A 13 11.30 -3.48 21.01
CA ARG A 13 10.09 -4.28 21.22
C ARG A 13 10.33 -5.39 22.23
N SER A 14 9.34 -5.65 23.04
CA SER A 14 9.37 -6.80 23.96
C SER A 14 9.36 -8.11 23.18
N ALA A 15 9.96 -9.14 23.74
CA ALA A 15 9.95 -10.48 23.14
C ALA A 15 8.51 -10.95 22.88
N GLY A 16 8.21 -11.37 21.63
CA GLY A 16 6.89 -11.82 21.21
C GLY A 16 5.93 -10.70 20.78
N HIS A 17 6.36 -9.43 20.79
CA HIS A 17 5.57 -8.34 20.24
C HIS A 17 5.85 -8.16 18.75
N GLU A 18 4.84 -8.42 17.91
CA GLU A 18 4.94 -8.25 16.45
C GLU A 18 4.70 -6.79 16.06
N PRO A 19 5.33 -6.30 14.96
CA PRO A 19 5.08 -4.97 14.45
C PRO A 19 3.63 -4.83 14.00
N THR A 20 3.08 -3.63 14.13
CA THR A 20 1.69 -3.34 13.73
C THR A 20 1.50 -3.30 12.22
N ALA A 21 2.56 -3.04 11.46
CA ALA A 21 2.64 -3.11 10.00
C ALA A 21 4.11 -3.15 9.58
N THR A 22 4.37 -3.62 8.37
CA THR A 22 5.68 -3.49 7.69
C THR A 22 5.52 -2.49 6.56
N LEU A 23 6.32 -1.41 6.56
CA LEU A 23 6.21 -0.28 5.64
C LEU A 23 7.59 0.15 5.16
N THR A 24 7.66 0.75 3.98
CA THR A 24 8.82 1.57 3.61
C THR A 24 8.74 2.94 4.32
N LEU A 25 9.87 3.64 4.42
CA LEU A 25 9.90 4.98 5.03
C LEU A 25 8.96 5.95 4.29
N ASP A 26 8.95 5.90 2.94
CA ASP A 26 8.05 6.70 2.13
C ASP A 26 6.57 6.41 2.43
N ALA A 27 6.19 5.13 2.49
CA ALA A 27 4.82 4.75 2.85
C ALA A 27 4.45 5.26 4.24
N TYR A 28 5.34 5.12 5.22
CA TYR A 28 5.13 5.64 6.56
C TYR A 28 4.86 7.15 6.58
N LEU A 29 5.72 7.94 5.92
CA LEU A 29 5.59 9.39 5.88
C LEU A 29 4.29 9.82 5.18
N ARG A 30 3.96 9.20 4.06
CA ARG A 30 2.73 9.47 3.31
C ARG A 30 1.48 9.15 4.11
N LEU A 31 1.42 7.98 4.75
CA LEU A 31 0.28 7.59 5.58
C LEU A 31 0.14 8.47 6.82
N LYS A 32 1.25 8.97 7.37
CA LYS A 32 1.23 9.93 8.47
C LYS A 32 0.59 11.25 8.06
N VAL A 33 0.95 11.79 6.89
CA VAL A 33 0.33 13.00 6.34
C VAL A 33 -1.16 12.77 6.07
N GLU A 34 -1.53 11.62 5.49
CA GLU A 34 -2.93 11.24 5.27
C GLU A 34 -3.73 11.25 6.58
N LEU A 35 -3.18 10.63 7.63
CA LEU A 35 -3.82 10.59 8.95
C LEU A 35 -4.06 12.00 9.52
N GLU A 36 -3.07 12.89 9.46
CA GLU A 36 -3.19 14.27 9.93
C GLU A 36 -4.24 15.05 9.12
N GLN A 37 -4.25 14.91 7.80
CA GLN A 37 -5.26 15.53 6.95
C GLN A 37 -6.67 15.03 7.28
N MET A 38 -6.86 13.72 7.46
CA MET A 38 -8.16 13.16 7.83
C MET A 38 -8.64 13.63 9.20
N LYS A 39 -7.72 13.82 10.15
CA LYS A 39 -8.06 14.31 11.49
C LYS A 39 -8.45 15.79 11.51
N THR A 40 -7.81 16.60 10.67
CA THR A 40 -8.00 18.07 10.66
C THR A 40 -9.08 18.50 9.68
N GLU A 41 -8.92 18.17 8.41
CA GLU A 41 -9.77 18.70 7.32
C GLU A 41 -10.98 17.81 7.04
N GLY A 42 -10.81 16.50 7.06
CA GLY A 42 -11.87 15.55 6.71
C GLY A 42 -13.08 15.63 7.65
N ARG A 43 -12.85 15.74 8.95
CA ARG A 43 -13.94 15.84 9.94
C ARG A 43 -14.74 17.14 9.80
N THR A 44 -14.09 18.25 9.51
CA THR A 44 -14.75 19.55 9.31
C THR A 44 -15.63 19.51 8.07
N HIS A 45 -15.11 19.04 6.95
CA HIS A 45 -15.84 18.93 5.68
C HIS A 45 -17.09 18.04 5.79
N ILE A 46 -16.96 16.87 6.43
CA ILE A 46 -18.11 15.96 6.63
C ILE A 46 -19.15 16.58 7.55
N SER A 47 -18.74 17.26 8.61
CA SER A 47 -19.66 17.95 9.52
C SER A 47 -20.45 19.05 8.81
N GLU A 48 -19.82 19.82 7.92
CA GLU A 48 -20.48 20.85 7.11
C GLU A 48 -21.47 20.24 6.12
N ARG A 49 -21.13 19.12 5.45
CA ARG A 49 -22.05 18.41 4.55
C ARG A 49 -23.27 17.84 5.27
N ILE A 50 -23.08 17.26 6.45
CA ILE A 50 -24.22 16.77 7.27
C ILE A 50 -25.12 17.94 7.68
N LYS A 51 -24.54 19.07 8.07
CA LYS A 51 -25.31 20.27 8.42
C LYS A 51 -26.11 20.78 7.22
N ALA A 52 -25.48 20.93 6.05
CA ALA A 52 -26.14 21.37 4.82
C ALA A 52 -27.27 20.42 4.41
N ALA A 53 -27.06 19.09 4.49
CA ALA A 53 -28.09 18.09 4.18
C ALA A 53 -29.30 18.18 5.13
N ARG A 54 -29.09 18.54 6.40
CA ARG A 54 -30.17 18.76 7.37
C ARG A 54 -30.99 20.02 7.08
N GLU A 55 -30.37 21.06 6.54
CA GLU A 55 -31.01 22.33 6.23
C GLU A 55 -31.87 22.27 4.96
N HIS A 56 -31.68 21.26 4.08
CA HIS A 56 -32.37 21.14 2.77
C HIS A 56 -33.70 20.38 2.79
N GLY A 57 -34.25 19.97 3.93
CA GLY A 57 -35.61 19.45 4.04
C GLY A 57 -35.75 18.03 4.60
N ASP A 58 -36.74 17.27 4.15
CA ASP A 58 -37.16 16.00 4.78
C ASP A 58 -36.04 14.94 4.81
N ILE A 59 -35.45 14.83 5.99
CA ILE A 59 -34.22 14.06 6.29
C ILE A 59 -34.43 12.55 6.07
N ARG A 60 -35.68 12.07 6.06
CA ARG A 60 -35.98 10.64 6.03
C ARG A 60 -35.91 10.02 4.65
N GLU A 61 -36.00 10.81 3.60
CA GLU A 61 -36.01 10.35 2.20
C GLU A 61 -34.88 10.95 1.36
N ASN A 62 -33.90 11.65 1.97
CA ASN A 62 -32.83 12.32 1.27
C ASN A 62 -31.59 11.42 1.14
N ALA A 63 -31.36 10.90 -0.07
CA ALA A 63 -30.17 10.08 -0.39
C ALA A 63 -28.83 10.79 -0.09
N GLU A 64 -28.78 12.13 -0.21
CA GLU A 64 -27.60 12.92 0.12
C GLU A 64 -27.29 12.93 1.62
N TYR A 65 -28.34 12.94 2.45
CA TYR A 65 -28.19 12.85 3.89
C TYR A 65 -27.67 11.47 4.32
N ASP A 66 -28.20 10.39 3.73
CA ASP A 66 -27.75 9.02 4.03
C ASP A 66 -26.29 8.80 3.57
N ALA A 67 -25.90 9.32 2.39
CA ALA A 67 -24.53 9.28 1.92
C ALA A 67 -23.60 10.07 2.87
N ALA A 68 -23.96 11.30 3.24
CA ALA A 68 -23.19 12.13 4.17
C ALA A 68 -23.06 11.52 5.57
N LYS A 69 -24.08 10.75 6.02
CA LYS A 69 -24.07 10.05 7.31
C LYS A 69 -23.16 8.83 7.32
N ASN A 70 -22.97 8.15 6.16
CA ASN A 70 -22.12 6.97 6.04
C ASN A 70 -20.62 7.34 5.90
N GLU A 71 -20.28 8.49 5.30
CA GLU A 71 -18.90 8.96 5.17
C GLU A 71 -18.13 9.05 6.51
N PRO A 72 -18.71 9.58 7.62
CA PRO A 72 -18.02 9.59 8.91
C PRO A 72 -17.58 8.21 9.39
N GLY A 73 -18.42 7.20 9.18
CA GLY A 73 -18.10 5.83 9.58
C GLY A 73 -16.91 5.23 8.82
N LEU A 74 -16.84 5.46 7.51
CA LEU A 74 -15.73 5.04 6.66
C LEU A 74 -14.45 5.80 7.02
N MET A 75 -14.54 7.11 7.21
CA MET A 75 -13.42 7.95 7.60
C MET A 75 -12.85 7.56 8.97
N GLU A 76 -13.70 7.37 9.97
CA GLU A 76 -13.27 6.92 11.30
C GLU A 76 -12.63 5.51 11.26
N SER A 77 -13.12 4.64 10.40
CA SER A 77 -12.52 3.32 10.17
C SER A 77 -11.13 3.43 9.53
N ARG A 78 -10.96 4.33 8.56
CA ARG A 78 -9.66 4.61 7.93
C ARG A 78 -8.70 5.21 8.95
N ILE A 79 -9.12 6.21 9.73
CA ILE A 79 -8.32 6.82 10.80
C ILE A 79 -7.83 5.75 11.79
N ARG A 80 -8.73 4.90 12.29
CA ARG A 80 -8.35 3.82 13.23
C ARG A 80 -7.35 2.84 12.61
N ASN A 81 -7.53 2.50 11.34
CA ASN A 81 -6.57 1.63 10.65
C ASN A 81 -5.20 2.28 10.50
N LEU A 82 -5.14 3.55 10.09
CA LEU A 82 -3.89 4.31 9.99
C LEU A 82 -3.21 4.45 11.35
N GLU A 83 -3.95 4.79 12.41
CA GLU A 83 -3.41 4.86 13.77
C GLU A 83 -2.83 3.52 14.23
N ARG A 84 -3.49 2.42 13.92
CA ARG A 84 -2.99 1.08 14.21
C ARG A 84 -1.69 0.80 13.47
N MET A 85 -1.66 1.02 12.15
CA MET A 85 -0.48 0.74 11.31
C MET A 85 0.72 1.59 11.72
N LEU A 86 0.51 2.87 12.04
CA LEU A 86 1.56 3.83 12.35
C LEU A 86 2.03 3.78 13.82
N ARG A 87 1.39 2.99 14.68
CA ARG A 87 1.70 2.91 16.11
C ARG A 87 3.09 2.33 16.37
N ASP A 88 3.40 1.19 15.78
CA ASP A 88 4.68 0.49 15.93
C ASP A 88 5.07 -0.27 14.65
N PRO A 89 5.24 0.45 13.51
CA PRO A 89 5.60 -0.19 12.25
C PRO A 89 7.05 -0.66 12.24
N ASP A 90 7.31 -1.69 11.46
CA ASP A 90 8.66 -2.05 11.05
C ASP A 90 8.98 -1.34 9.73
N ILE A 91 10.11 -0.62 9.68
CA ILE A 91 10.52 0.11 8.47
C ILE A 91 11.56 -0.72 7.75
N VAL A 92 11.22 -1.13 6.53
CA VAL A 92 12.04 -2.01 5.69
C VAL A 92 12.28 -1.34 4.34
N GLU A 93 13.54 -1.32 3.90
CA GLU A 93 13.95 -0.86 2.58
C GLU A 93 14.65 -1.99 1.83
N ALA A 94 14.46 -2.02 0.51
CA ALA A 94 15.15 -2.97 -0.34
C ALA A 94 16.65 -2.66 -0.34
N PRO A 95 17.53 -3.69 -0.17
CA PRO A 95 18.96 -3.49 -0.27
C PRO A 95 19.34 -3.08 -1.71
N PRO A 96 20.26 -2.10 -1.87
CA PRO A 96 20.63 -1.62 -3.20
C PRO A 96 21.36 -2.67 -4.05
N ASP A 97 22.07 -3.60 -3.41
CA ASP A 97 22.93 -4.58 -4.06
C ASP A 97 22.35 -6.01 -4.00
N SER A 98 21.02 -6.17 -3.96
CA SER A 98 20.41 -7.50 -3.97
C SER A 98 20.50 -8.12 -5.36
N ASP A 99 20.91 -9.39 -5.43
CA ASP A 99 20.94 -10.21 -6.64
C ASP A 99 19.64 -11.04 -6.83
N VAL A 100 18.67 -10.82 -5.95
CA VAL A 100 17.34 -11.41 -6.00
C VAL A 100 16.27 -10.34 -5.78
N VAL A 101 15.09 -10.59 -6.31
CA VAL A 101 13.91 -9.74 -6.11
C VAL A 101 13.46 -9.79 -4.65
N VAL A 102 13.38 -8.63 -4.01
CA VAL A 102 12.86 -8.48 -2.64
C VAL A 102 11.78 -7.40 -2.60
N ALA A 103 11.01 -7.36 -1.51
CA ALA A 103 10.01 -6.32 -1.32
C ALA A 103 10.65 -4.92 -1.31
N GLY A 104 9.97 -3.94 -1.90
CA GLY A 104 10.46 -2.57 -2.09
C GLY A 104 11.15 -2.34 -3.44
N MET A 105 11.20 -3.34 -4.31
CA MET A 105 11.79 -3.23 -5.65
C MET A 105 10.75 -2.97 -6.72
N LEU A 106 11.17 -2.25 -7.76
CA LEU A 106 10.53 -2.26 -9.07
C LEU A 106 11.01 -3.50 -9.81
N VAL A 107 10.08 -4.30 -10.32
CA VAL A 107 10.37 -5.55 -11.04
C VAL A 107 9.76 -5.44 -12.43
N THR A 108 10.57 -5.62 -13.45
CA THR A 108 10.14 -5.63 -14.85
C THR A 108 10.00 -7.06 -15.34
N LEU A 109 8.82 -7.39 -15.81
CA LEU A 109 8.41 -8.74 -16.23
C LEU A 109 7.99 -8.71 -17.70
N ARG A 110 8.34 -9.76 -18.43
CA ARG A 110 7.90 -10.00 -19.80
C ARG A 110 6.99 -11.21 -19.84
N PRO A 111 5.73 -11.08 -20.31
CA PRO A 111 4.85 -12.21 -20.49
C PRO A 111 5.42 -13.15 -21.57
N LEU A 112 5.38 -14.48 -21.34
CA LEU A 112 5.93 -15.48 -22.26
C LEU A 112 4.89 -16.08 -23.23
N GLU A 113 3.60 -15.78 -22.99
CA GLU A 113 2.49 -16.35 -23.77
C GLU A 113 2.00 -15.41 -24.86
N ASP A 114 2.50 -14.18 -24.92
CA ASP A 114 2.11 -13.18 -25.92
C ASP A 114 2.99 -13.26 -27.18
N ASP A 115 2.39 -13.14 -28.35
CA ASP A 115 3.11 -13.10 -29.62
C ASP A 115 3.98 -11.81 -29.77
N GLU A 116 3.54 -10.71 -29.20
CA GLU A 116 4.25 -9.43 -29.13
C GLU A 116 4.32 -8.94 -27.67
N PRO A 117 5.20 -9.54 -26.84
CA PRO A 117 5.22 -9.25 -25.41
C PRO A 117 5.73 -7.83 -25.11
N GLU A 118 4.98 -7.06 -24.33
CA GLU A 118 5.42 -5.79 -23.78
C GLU A 118 5.92 -6.00 -22.33
N ASP A 119 7.04 -5.36 -22.00
CA ASP A 119 7.58 -5.41 -20.65
C ASP A 119 6.71 -4.58 -19.71
N GLU A 120 6.28 -5.18 -18.61
CA GLU A 120 5.47 -4.55 -17.59
C GLU A 120 6.28 -4.39 -16.29
N THR A 121 6.27 -3.17 -15.73
CA THR A 121 6.95 -2.91 -14.45
C THR A 121 5.95 -2.86 -13.30
N TYR A 122 6.30 -3.52 -12.20
CA TYR A 122 5.52 -3.59 -10.98
C TYR A 122 6.35 -3.17 -9.76
N LEU A 123 5.72 -2.51 -8.80
CA LEU A 123 6.29 -2.39 -7.46
C LEU A 123 5.95 -3.66 -6.69
N LEU A 124 6.96 -4.44 -6.29
CA LEU A 124 6.76 -5.52 -5.33
C LEU A 124 6.76 -4.95 -3.93
N ALA A 125 5.60 -4.85 -3.34
CA ALA A 125 5.37 -4.17 -2.07
C ALA A 125 5.21 -5.14 -0.91
N GLN A 126 5.68 -4.76 0.26
CA GLN A 126 5.40 -5.46 1.52
C GLN A 126 3.95 -5.22 1.98
N SER A 127 3.43 -4.03 1.71
CA SER A 127 2.07 -3.62 2.06
C SER A 127 1.32 -3.08 0.85
N ALA A 128 0.01 -3.33 0.77
CA ALA A 128 -0.86 -2.77 -0.25
C ALA A 128 -0.97 -1.22 -0.20
N GLU A 129 -0.47 -0.61 0.86
CA GLU A 129 -0.41 0.86 1.01
C GLU A 129 0.77 1.50 0.27
N GLU A 130 1.73 0.71 -0.18
CA GLU A 130 2.87 1.22 -0.92
C GLU A 130 2.49 1.58 -2.36
N ARG A 131 3.10 2.63 -2.90
CA ARG A 131 2.86 3.15 -4.25
C ARG A 131 4.15 3.61 -4.89
N ALA A 132 4.25 3.44 -6.22
CA ALA A 132 5.25 4.09 -7.06
C ALA A 132 4.53 4.82 -8.20
N PRO A 133 4.93 6.05 -8.55
CA PRO A 133 4.28 6.81 -9.62
C PRO A 133 4.29 6.05 -10.95
N GLY A 134 3.12 5.94 -11.59
CA GLY A 134 2.98 5.31 -12.90
C GLY A 134 3.16 3.79 -12.95
N VAL A 135 3.29 3.12 -11.80
CA VAL A 135 3.56 1.68 -11.72
C VAL A 135 2.48 0.98 -10.90
N ARG A 136 2.06 -0.20 -11.35
CA ARG A 136 1.13 -1.05 -10.58
C ARG A 136 1.84 -1.68 -9.38
N THR A 137 1.14 -1.75 -8.26
CA THR A 137 1.65 -2.41 -7.05
C THR A 137 1.13 -3.84 -6.97
N ILE A 138 2.03 -4.78 -6.73
CA ILE A 138 1.74 -6.16 -6.34
C ILE A 138 2.34 -6.42 -4.96
N THR A 139 1.64 -7.17 -4.12
CA THR A 139 2.14 -7.50 -2.78
C THR A 139 2.87 -8.84 -2.78
N THR A 140 3.81 -9.01 -1.86
CA THR A 140 4.53 -10.29 -1.68
C THR A 140 3.62 -11.48 -1.41
N THR A 141 2.37 -11.23 -0.95
CA THR A 141 1.34 -12.25 -0.69
C THR A 141 0.38 -12.47 -1.86
N SER A 142 0.42 -11.63 -2.91
CA SER A 142 -0.37 -11.86 -4.12
C SER A 142 0.21 -13.01 -4.97
N PRO A 143 -0.57 -13.68 -5.82
CA PRO A 143 -0.07 -14.79 -6.64
C PRO A 143 1.17 -14.42 -7.44
N LEU A 144 1.13 -13.33 -8.21
CA LEU A 144 2.29 -12.84 -8.99
C LEU A 144 3.43 -12.39 -8.07
N GLY A 145 3.13 -11.65 -7.00
CA GLY A 145 4.16 -11.15 -6.08
C GLY A 145 4.90 -12.27 -5.35
N SER A 146 4.21 -13.34 -4.93
CA SER A 146 4.86 -14.50 -4.33
C SER A 146 5.69 -15.30 -5.33
N ALA A 147 5.32 -15.33 -6.61
CA ALA A 147 6.08 -15.99 -7.66
C ALA A 147 7.38 -15.26 -8.01
N VAL A 148 7.39 -13.91 -7.99
CA VAL A 148 8.60 -13.13 -8.30
C VAL A 148 9.50 -12.90 -7.09
N LEU A 149 9.01 -13.06 -5.87
CA LEU A 149 9.80 -12.89 -4.66
C LEU A 149 10.94 -13.91 -4.61
N GLY A 150 12.18 -13.44 -4.50
CA GLY A 150 13.38 -14.29 -4.49
C GLY A 150 13.88 -14.72 -5.89
N ALA A 151 13.18 -14.34 -6.96
CA ALA A 151 13.63 -14.62 -8.32
C ALA A 151 14.88 -13.77 -8.68
N ARG A 152 15.63 -14.25 -9.67
CA ARG A 152 16.82 -13.59 -10.22
C ARG A 152 16.52 -13.03 -11.60
N LEU A 153 17.47 -12.25 -12.09
CA LEU A 153 17.45 -11.84 -13.50
C LEU A 153 17.45 -13.08 -14.40
N ASP A 154 16.64 -13.03 -15.45
CA ASP A 154 16.41 -14.09 -16.43
C ASP A 154 15.71 -15.37 -15.87
N ASP A 155 15.23 -15.34 -14.64
CA ASP A 155 14.38 -16.42 -14.13
C ASP A 155 12.97 -16.37 -14.78
N GLU A 156 12.46 -17.54 -15.12
CA GLU A 156 11.07 -17.74 -15.47
C GLU A 156 10.24 -18.01 -14.21
N VAL A 157 9.17 -17.25 -14.04
CA VAL A 157 8.24 -17.38 -12.91
C VAL A 157 6.82 -17.64 -13.43
N ALA A 158 6.05 -18.42 -12.68
CA ALA A 158 4.67 -18.73 -13.03
C ALA A 158 3.75 -18.55 -11.82
N TYR A 159 2.53 -18.13 -12.09
CA TYR A 159 1.48 -18.09 -11.07
C TYR A 159 0.14 -18.56 -11.64
N GLU A 160 -0.70 -19.08 -10.75
CA GLU A 160 -2.05 -19.52 -11.08
C GLU A 160 -3.08 -18.42 -10.82
N ALA A 161 -3.98 -18.21 -11.77
CA ALA A 161 -5.15 -17.35 -11.66
C ALA A 161 -6.39 -18.09 -12.17
N PRO A 162 -7.61 -17.60 -11.89
CA PRO A 162 -8.85 -18.25 -12.40
C PRO A 162 -8.90 -18.42 -13.91
N ALA A 163 -8.18 -17.58 -14.66
CA ALA A 163 -8.09 -17.65 -16.12
C ALA A 163 -7.04 -18.64 -16.65
N GLY A 164 -6.19 -19.19 -15.79
CA GLY A 164 -5.12 -20.14 -16.12
C GLY A 164 -3.80 -19.85 -15.44
N THR A 165 -2.75 -20.55 -15.85
CA THR A 165 -1.38 -20.30 -15.41
C THR A 165 -0.73 -19.29 -16.34
N PHE A 166 -0.06 -18.30 -15.77
CA PHE A 166 0.65 -17.24 -16.50
C PHE A 166 2.14 -17.35 -16.24
N HIS A 167 2.94 -17.24 -17.29
CA HIS A 167 4.39 -17.31 -17.24
C HIS A 167 5.03 -15.98 -17.60
N TYR A 168 6.04 -15.58 -16.83
CA TYR A 168 6.79 -14.36 -17.03
C TYR A 168 8.29 -14.60 -16.92
N LEU A 169 9.05 -13.83 -17.69
CA LEU A 169 10.49 -13.72 -17.55
C LEU A 169 10.81 -12.49 -16.72
N VAL A 170 11.69 -12.61 -15.72
CA VAL A 170 12.21 -11.46 -14.98
C VAL A 170 13.30 -10.80 -15.83
N VAL A 171 12.98 -9.66 -16.43
CA VAL A 171 13.91 -8.94 -17.33
C VAL A 171 14.68 -7.83 -16.63
N GLY A 172 14.29 -7.45 -15.44
CA GLY A 172 15.01 -6.46 -14.62
C GLY A 172 14.37 -6.26 -13.25
N PHE A 173 15.17 -5.79 -12.31
CA PHE A 173 14.66 -5.28 -11.03
C PHE A 173 15.65 -4.28 -10.43
N GLU A 174 15.13 -3.31 -9.70
CA GLU A 174 15.90 -2.27 -9.04
C GLU A 174 15.18 -1.80 -7.77
N PRO A 175 15.90 -1.32 -6.74
CA PRO A 175 15.28 -0.69 -5.59
C PRO A 175 14.46 0.53 -6.01
N ARG A 176 13.31 0.73 -5.40
CA ARG A 176 12.56 1.97 -5.57
C ARG A 176 13.32 3.12 -4.93
N THR A 177 13.70 4.10 -5.72
CA THR A 177 14.31 5.36 -5.27
C THR A 177 13.27 6.40 -4.87
#